data_bba142584ed53848b92c97d5fd1a28ad
#
_entry.id   bba142584ed53848b92c97d5fd1a28ad
#
_cell.length_a   1.000
_cell.length_b   1.000
_cell.length_c   1.000
_cell.angle_alpha   90.00
_cell.angle_beta   90.00
_cell.angle_gamma   90.00
#
_symmetry.space_group_name_H-M   'P 1'
#
loop_
_entity.id
_entity.type
_entity.pdbx_description
1 polymer ?
#
loop_
_entity_poly.entity_id
_entity_poly.type
_entity_poly.pdbx_seq_one_letter_code
_entity_poly.pdbx_strand_id
1 'polypeptide(L)'
;MIRPTTPDDTAALIALSIATAVFKPHEIEALDEVLADYHAANYAYGHAATTALDDAGTVVGFAYLAPAAMTDRTWELWWLAVDPRHQGHGHGRRLLEQAEDHARRAAARLLLIETSDTPVYEPTRGFYLKAGYARAAVIADFYADGDGKVVYSKRVSSVVA
;
A
#
# COMPACT_ATOMS: atom_id res chain seq x y z
N MET A 1 7.45 13.83 7.54
CA MET A 1 7.93 12.76 8.46
C MET A 1 7.10 11.49 8.24
N ILE A 2 7.67 10.28 8.40
CA ILE A 2 6.90 9.01 8.38
C ILE A 2 7.12 8.32 9.71
N ARG A 3 6.04 7.79 10.30
CA ARG A 3 6.04 7.06 11.57
C ARG A 3 5.07 5.88 11.54
N PRO A 4 5.15 4.94 12.49
CA PRO A 4 4.11 3.93 12.65
C PRO A 4 2.72 4.55 12.80
N THR A 5 1.72 3.91 12.21
CA THR A 5 0.31 4.31 12.33
C THR A 5 -0.20 4.06 13.75
N THR A 6 -0.96 4.99 14.29
CA THR A 6 -1.61 4.89 15.60
C THR A 6 -3.14 4.83 15.45
N PRO A 7 -3.88 4.36 16.46
CA PRO A 7 -5.35 4.36 16.41
C PRO A 7 -5.96 5.73 16.11
N ASP A 8 -5.32 6.82 16.58
CA ASP A 8 -5.80 8.19 16.37
C ASP A 8 -5.72 8.64 14.91
N ASP A 9 -4.92 7.95 14.07
CA ASP A 9 -4.80 8.27 12.65
C ASP A 9 -5.99 7.77 11.83
N THR A 10 -6.71 6.75 12.28
CA THR A 10 -7.71 6.01 11.50
C THR A 10 -8.69 6.93 10.78
N ALA A 11 -9.28 7.89 11.49
CA ALA A 11 -10.25 8.81 10.89
C ALA A 11 -9.65 9.64 9.74
N ALA A 12 -8.41 10.12 9.90
CA ALA A 12 -7.70 10.87 8.87
C ALA A 12 -7.32 10.00 7.66
N LEU A 13 -6.92 8.74 7.89
CA LEU A 13 -6.58 7.79 6.81
C LEU A 13 -7.82 7.44 5.99
N ILE A 14 -8.96 7.20 6.62
CA ILE A 14 -10.23 6.98 5.93
C ILE A 14 -10.61 8.22 5.11
N ALA A 15 -10.57 9.40 5.71
CA ALA A 15 -10.93 10.65 5.04
C ALA A 15 -10.06 10.91 3.80
N LEU A 16 -8.73 10.75 3.90
CA LEU A 16 -7.86 10.94 2.74
C LEU A 16 -8.09 9.88 1.65
N SER A 17 -8.39 8.65 2.04
CA SER A 17 -8.70 7.57 1.08
C SER A 17 -9.98 7.86 0.29
N ILE A 18 -11.02 8.36 0.96
CA ILE A 18 -12.24 8.84 0.30
C ILE A 18 -11.90 9.99 -0.66
N ALA A 19 -11.08 10.94 -0.22
CA ALA A 19 -10.71 12.11 -1.02
C ALA A 19 -9.94 11.77 -2.30
N THR A 20 -9.25 10.62 -2.36
CA THR A 20 -8.57 10.17 -3.60
C THR A 20 -9.54 9.88 -4.74
N ALA A 21 -10.80 9.58 -4.42
CA ALA A 21 -11.87 9.22 -5.36
C ALA A 21 -11.57 8.00 -6.25
N VAL A 22 -10.56 7.20 -5.92
CA VAL A 22 -10.23 5.96 -6.65
C VAL A 22 -10.76 4.71 -5.95
N PHE A 23 -10.91 4.74 -4.61
CA PHE A 23 -11.43 3.61 -3.85
C PHE A 23 -12.95 3.56 -3.86
N LYS A 24 -13.50 2.36 -4.06
CA LYS A 24 -14.95 2.12 -4.01
C LYS A 24 -15.43 2.10 -2.55
N PRO A 25 -16.73 2.33 -2.27
CA PRO A 25 -17.27 2.32 -0.89
C PRO A 25 -16.91 1.07 -0.09
N HIS A 26 -17.03 -0.12 -0.68
CA HIS A 26 -16.68 -1.38 0.00
C HIS A 26 -15.18 -1.53 0.28
N GLU A 27 -14.31 -0.88 -0.51
CA GLU A 27 -12.86 -0.85 -0.24
C GLU A 27 -12.55 0.07 0.94
N ILE A 28 -13.29 1.16 1.11
CA ILE A 28 -13.18 2.04 2.29
C ILE A 28 -13.65 1.32 3.56
N GLU A 29 -14.75 0.55 3.48
CA GLU A 29 -15.21 -0.30 4.59
C GLU A 29 -14.14 -1.34 4.96
N ALA A 30 -13.55 -2.02 3.96
CA ALA A 30 -12.47 -2.97 4.18
C ALA A 30 -11.23 -2.30 4.80
N LEU A 31 -10.89 -1.07 4.42
CA LEU A 31 -9.78 -0.33 5.04
C LEU A 31 -10.03 -0.07 6.53
N ASP A 32 -11.25 0.34 6.91
CA ASP A 32 -11.61 0.57 8.32
C ASP A 32 -11.45 -0.71 9.14
N GLU A 33 -11.95 -1.84 8.64
CA GLU A 33 -11.79 -3.16 9.27
C GLU A 33 -10.30 -3.55 9.38
N VAL A 34 -9.52 -3.39 8.33
CA VAL A 34 -8.08 -3.70 8.30
C VAL A 34 -7.31 -2.87 9.33
N LEU A 35 -7.62 -1.59 9.49
CA LEU A 35 -6.98 -0.74 10.49
C LEU A 35 -7.40 -1.12 11.91
N ALA A 36 -8.66 -1.45 12.14
CA ALA A 36 -9.14 -1.94 13.43
C ALA A 36 -8.43 -3.25 13.82
N ASP A 37 -8.36 -4.22 12.91
CA ASP A 37 -7.68 -5.50 13.11
C ASP A 37 -6.16 -5.32 13.31
N TYR A 38 -5.55 -4.36 12.63
CA TYR A 38 -4.14 -4.02 12.81
C TYR A 38 -3.84 -3.63 14.25
N HIS A 39 -4.63 -2.73 14.82
CA HIS A 39 -4.43 -2.26 16.18
C HIS A 39 -4.84 -3.30 17.23
N ALA A 40 -5.81 -4.15 16.92
CA ALA A 40 -6.27 -5.19 17.84
C ALA A 40 -5.31 -6.40 17.92
N ALA A 41 -4.77 -6.84 16.76
CA ALA A 41 -4.03 -8.10 16.70
C ALA A 41 -2.94 -8.15 15.61
N ASN A 42 -3.18 -7.65 14.42
CA ASN A 42 -2.34 -7.94 13.25
C ASN A 42 -0.94 -7.33 13.34
N TYR A 43 -0.77 -6.24 14.08
CA TYR A 43 0.57 -5.73 14.40
C TYR A 43 1.47 -6.80 15.04
N ALA A 44 0.92 -7.59 15.97
CA ALA A 44 1.66 -8.68 16.62
C ALA A 44 1.94 -9.87 15.67
N TYR A 45 1.20 -10.00 14.58
CA TYR A 45 1.42 -11.00 13.53
C TYR A 45 2.31 -10.50 12.37
N GLY A 46 3.00 -9.38 12.58
CA GLY A 46 3.99 -8.85 11.66
C GLY A 46 3.45 -7.92 10.57
N HIS A 47 2.16 -7.57 10.58
CA HIS A 47 1.65 -6.52 9.70
C HIS A 47 2.26 -5.17 10.06
N ALA A 48 2.40 -4.28 9.10
CA ALA A 48 2.95 -2.96 9.32
C ALA A 48 2.12 -1.88 8.61
N ALA A 49 1.83 -0.82 9.37
CA ALA A 49 1.20 0.38 8.84
C ALA A 49 2.03 1.61 9.20
N THR A 50 2.20 2.51 8.24
CA THR A 50 2.95 3.75 8.41
C THR A 50 2.16 4.95 7.92
N THR A 51 2.22 6.03 8.67
CA THR A 51 1.55 7.31 8.38
C THR A 51 2.57 8.38 8.02
N ALA A 52 2.35 9.06 6.91
CA ALA A 52 3.13 10.21 6.49
C ALA A 52 2.49 11.51 6.99
N LEU A 53 3.32 12.38 7.56
CA LEU A 53 2.94 13.70 8.02
C LEU A 53 3.68 14.76 7.19
N ASP A 54 3.02 15.90 6.96
CA ASP A 54 3.66 17.11 6.44
C ASP A 54 4.47 17.83 7.54
N ASP A 55 5.01 19.00 7.20
CA ASP A 55 5.82 19.80 8.14
C ASP A 55 4.99 20.43 9.27
N ALA A 56 3.67 20.54 9.10
CA ALA A 56 2.74 20.98 10.11
C ALA A 56 2.22 19.86 11.02
N GLY A 57 2.62 18.60 10.74
CA GLY A 57 2.15 17.43 11.48
C GLY A 57 0.80 16.89 11.02
N THR A 58 0.31 17.36 9.87
CA THR A 58 -0.95 16.87 9.30
C THR A 58 -0.73 15.53 8.61
N VAL A 59 -1.67 14.59 8.78
CA VAL A 59 -1.67 13.30 8.08
C VAL A 59 -1.92 13.53 6.60
N VAL A 60 -0.99 13.10 5.74
CA VAL A 60 -1.04 13.32 4.28
C VAL A 60 -0.97 12.03 3.46
N GLY A 61 -0.73 10.89 4.08
CA GLY A 61 -0.70 9.61 3.38
C GLY A 61 -0.38 8.45 4.31
N PHE A 62 -0.51 7.24 3.80
CA PHE A 62 -0.16 6.03 4.54
C PHE A 62 0.17 4.86 3.61
N ALA A 63 0.81 3.84 4.18
CA ALA A 63 1.02 2.55 3.57
C ALA A 63 0.71 1.43 4.57
N TYR A 64 0.16 0.32 4.09
CA TYR A 64 -0.11 -0.89 4.86
C TYR A 64 0.44 -2.10 4.13
N LEU A 65 1.23 -2.92 4.81
CA LEU A 65 1.80 -4.13 4.24
C LEU A 65 1.72 -5.29 5.23
N ALA A 66 1.66 -6.50 4.68
CA ALA A 66 1.51 -7.73 5.43
C ALA A 66 2.32 -8.87 4.81
N PRO A 67 2.77 -9.85 5.62
CA PRO A 67 3.32 -11.09 5.10
C PRO A 67 2.22 -11.88 4.37
N ALA A 68 2.53 -12.40 3.18
CA ALA A 68 1.62 -13.27 2.44
C ALA A 68 1.61 -14.67 3.06
N ALA A 69 0.41 -15.12 3.45
CA ALA A 69 0.24 -16.44 4.06
C ALA A 69 0.71 -17.58 3.14
N MET A 70 1.21 -18.67 3.74
CA MET A 70 1.66 -19.89 3.04
C MET A 70 2.79 -19.66 2.02
N THR A 71 3.58 -18.59 2.20
CA THR A 71 4.74 -18.29 1.36
C THR A 71 6.03 -18.27 2.19
N ASP A 72 7.17 -18.52 1.53
CA ASP A 72 8.46 -18.23 2.12
C ASP A 72 8.81 -16.76 1.90
N ARG A 73 8.43 -15.92 2.87
CA ARG A 73 8.85 -14.50 2.93
C ARG A 73 8.45 -13.66 1.72
N THR A 74 7.27 -13.90 1.14
CA THR A 74 6.60 -12.94 0.25
C THR A 74 5.76 -12.00 1.09
N TRP A 75 5.80 -10.72 0.76
CA TRP A 75 5.02 -9.67 1.40
C TRP A 75 4.12 -9.00 0.39
N GLU A 76 3.04 -8.38 0.85
CA GLU A 76 2.06 -7.68 0.03
C GLU A 76 1.86 -6.27 0.56
N LEU A 77 1.91 -5.29 -0.32
CA LEU A 77 1.46 -3.94 -0.05
C LEU A 77 -0.05 -3.88 -0.33
N TRP A 78 -0.85 -3.82 0.72
CA TRP A 78 -2.29 -3.82 0.59
C TRP A 78 -2.85 -2.43 0.30
N TRP A 79 -2.27 -1.38 0.92
CA TRP A 79 -2.75 -0.02 0.79
C TRP A 79 -1.57 0.94 0.64
N LEU A 80 -1.73 1.90 -0.26
CA LEU A 80 -0.86 3.07 -0.41
C LEU A 80 -1.71 4.21 -0.92
N ALA A 81 -1.89 5.25 -0.11
CA ALA A 81 -2.65 6.42 -0.50
C ALA A 81 -1.98 7.71 -0.02
N VAL A 82 -2.13 8.77 -0.80
CA VAL A 82 -1.69 10.13 -0.48
C VAL A 82 -2.85 11.08 -0.75
N ASP A 83 -3.13 11.98 0.19
CA ASP A 83 -4.12 13.03 0.03
C ASP A 83 -3.90 13.77 -1.30
N PRO A 84 -4.92 13.90 -2.15
CA PRO A 84 -4.78 14.55 -3.46
C PRO A 84 -4.13 15.94 -3.41
N ARG A 85 -4.36 16.68 -2.33
CA ARG A 85 -3.76 18.02 -2.12
C ARG A 85 -2.25 17.97 -1.87
N HIS A 86 -1.71 16.81 -1.54
CA HIS A 86 -0.31 16.58 -1.18
C HIS A 86 0.41 15.63 -2.18
N GLN A 87 -0.28 15.23 -3.25
CA GLN A 87 0.34 14.45 -4.33
C GLN A 87 1.36 15.30 -5.10
N GLY A 88 2.28 14.64 -5.81
CA GLY A 88 3.34 15.31 -6.56
C GLY A 88 4.52 15.83 -5.72
N HIS A 89 4.47 15.72 -4.39
CA HIS A 89 5.51 16.17 -3.45
C HIS A 89 6.40 15.02 -2.92
N GLY A 90 6.33 13.85 -3.56
CA GLY A 90 7.17 12.69 -3.22
C GLY A 90 6.71 11.87 -2.02
N HIS A 91 5.56 12.16 -1.40
CA HIS A 91 5.05 11.41 -0.25
C HIS A 91 4.81 9.93 -0.57
N GLY A 92 4.18 9.63 -1.72
CA GLY A 92 3.93 8.25 -2.14
C GLY A 92 5.22 7.45 -2.35
N ARG A 93 6.22 8.07 -2.97
CA ARG A 93 7.54 7.45 -3.15
C ARG A 93 8.21 7.13 -1.81
N ARG A 94 8.22 8.09 -0.89
CA ARG A 94 8.81 7.89 0.44
C ARG A 94 8.07 6.82 1.26
N LEU A 95 6.75 6.75 1.16
CA LEU A 95 5.95 5.69 1.79
C LEU A 95 6.29 4.31 1.20
N LEU A 96 6.41 4.21 -0.12
CA LEU A 96 6.78 2.96 -0.78
C LEU A 96 8.20 2.52 -0.42
N GLU A 97 9.17 3.43 -0.42
CA GLU A 97 10.54 3.17 0.01
C GLU A 97 10.59 2.68 1.48
N GLN A 98 9.81 3.31 2.36
CA GLN A 98 9.70 2.88 3.76
C GLN A 98 9.07 1.48 3.89
N ALA A 99 8.05 1.16 3.08
CA ALA A 99 7.44 -0.16 3.05
C ALA A 99 8.46 -1.22 2.56
N GLU A 100 9.22 -0.92 1.51
CA GLU A 100 10.29 -1.79 1.02
C GLU A 100 11.38 -2.00 2.07
N ASP A 101 11.79 -0.96 2.78
CA ASP A 101 12.78 -1.05 3.85
C ASP A 101 12.27 -1.89 5.03
N HIS A 102 10.98 -1.75 5.38
CA HIS A 102 10.37 -2.61 6.39
C HIS A 102 10.40 -4.08 5.94
N ALA A 103 9.96 -4.36 4.72
CA ALA A 103 9.98 -5.71 4.15
C ALA A 103 11.41 -6.31 4.13
N ARG A 104 12.42 -5.51 3.75
CA ARG A 104 13.83 -5.94 3.79
C ARG A 104 14.31 -6.29 5.21
N ARG A 105 13.97 -5.45 6.20
CA ARG A 105 14.32 -5.74 7.61
C ARG A 105 13.63 -6.99 8.13
N ALA A 106 12.43 -7.31 7.63
CA ALA A 106 11.73 -8.55 7.89
C ALA A 106 12.22 -9.74 7.03
N ALA A 107 13.36 -9.59 6.34
CA ALA A 107 13.95 -10.58 5.45
C ALA A 107 13.05 -11.03 4.29
N ALA A 108 12.12 -10.18 3.85
CA ALA A 108 11.27 -10.47 2.69
C ALA A 108 12.11 -10.72 1.43
N ARG A 109 11.66 -11.66 0.58
CA ARG A 109 12.25 -11.91 -0.74
C ARG A 109 11.55 -11.08 -1.82
N LEU A 110 10.24 -11.08 -1.80
CA LEU A 110 9.38 -10.42 -2.77
C LEU A 110 8.40 -9.48 -2.08
N LEU A 111 8.11 -8.37 -2.73
CA LEU A 111 6.98 -7.51 -2.40
C LEU A 111 6.04 -7.48 -3.60
N LEU A 112 4.78 -7.81 -3.37
CA LEU A 112 3.70 -7.80 -4.35
C LEU A 112 2.79 -6.60 -4.13
N ILE A 113 2.25 -6.09 -5.23
CA ILE A 113 1.25 -5.02 -5.24
C ILE A 113 0.17 -5.40 -6.24
N GLU A 114 -1.09 -5.34 -5.82
CA GLU A 114 -2.23 -5.60 -6.69
C GLU A 114 -3.01 -4.30 -6.91
N THR A 115 -3.44 -4.06 -8.13
CA THR A 115 -4.23 -2.88 -8.49
C THR A 115 -5.16 -3.17 -9.65
N SER A 116 -6.13 -2.29 -9.88
CA SER A 116 -7.06 -2.37 -11.00
C SER A 116 -6.38 -2.04 -12.34
N ASP A 117 -6.89 -2.61 -13.43
CA ASP A 117 -6.48 -2.29 -14.80
C ASP A 117 -7.32 -1.16 -15.44
N THR A 118 -8.33 -0.64 -14.72
CA THR A 118 -9.17 0.45 -15.22
C THR A 118 -8.39 1.75 -15.45
N PRO A 119 -8.88 2.66 -16.33
CA PRO A 119 -8.17 3.89 -16.66
C PRO A 119 -7.89 4.81 -15.47
N VAL A 120 -8.76 4.83 -14.44
CA VAL A 120 -8.56 5.66 -13.24
C VAL A 120 -7.30 5.31 -12.47
N TYR A 121 -6.82 4.06 -12.57
CA TYR A 121 -5.60 3.58 -11.95
C TYR A 121 -4.35 3.67 -12.84
N GLU A 122 -4.44 4.24 -14.05
CA GLU A 122 -3.28 4.38 -14.94
C GLU A 122 -2.11 5.14 -14.29
N PRO A 123 -2.32 6.28 -13.61
CA PRO A 123 -1.24 6.95 -12.89
C PRO A 123 -0.61 6.08 -11.80
N THR A 124 -1.41 5.30 -11.08
CA THR A 124 -0.96 4.36 -10.04
C THR A 124 -0.08 3.26 -10.64
N ARG A 125 -0.51 2.65 -11.75
CA ARG A 125 0.30 1.64 -12.46
C ARG A 125 1.63 2.21 -12.94
N GLY A 126 1.63 3.42 -13.51
CA GLY A 126 2.84 4.12 -13.93
C GLY A 126 3.79 4.43 -12.76
N PHE A 127 3.24 4.75 -11.60
CA PHE A 127 4.01 4.98 -10.38
C PHE A 127 4.78 3.72 -9.95
N TYR A 128 4.16 2.55 -9.93
CA TYR A 128 4.84 1.31 -9.57
C TYR A 128 5.89 0.88 -10.60
N LEU A 129 5.62 1.04 -11.89
CA LEU A 129 6.62 0.78 -12.94
C LEU A 129 7.86 1.67 -12.77
N LYS A 130 7.67 2.96 -12.50
CA LYS A 130 8.78 3.90 -12.23
C LYS A 130 9.54 3.57 -10.95
N ALA A 131 8.89 2.95 -9.98
CA ALA A 131 9.52 2.47 -8.74
C ALA A 131 10.28 1.15 -8.91
N GLY A 132 10.32 0.59 -10.11
CA GLY A 132 11.09 -0.62 -10.43
C GLY A 132 10.32 -1.93 -10.24
N TYR A 133 8.99 -1.87 -10.11
CA TYR A 133 8.17 -3.07 -10.11
C TYR A 133 7.95 -3.58 -11.53
N ALA A 134 7.94 -4.89 -11.69
CA ALA A 134 7.58 -5.53 -12.94
C ALA A 134 6.13 -6.03 -12.89
N ARG A 135 5.41 -5.90 -14.01
CA ARG A 135 4.09 -6.50 -14.14
C ARG A 135 4.22 -8.02 -14.24
N ALA A 136 3.79 -8.72 -13.20
CA ALA A 136 3.93 -10.17 -13.09
C ALA A 136 2.73 -10.93 -13.67
N ALA A 137 1.52 -10.38 -13.54
CA ALA A 137 0.30 -11.02 -14.03
C ALA A 137 -0.82 -9.99 -14.26
N VAL A 138 -1.77 -10.37 -15.11
CA VAL A 138 -3.06 -9.70 -15.30
C VAL A 138 -4.16 -10.75 -15.27
N ILE A 139 -5.21 -10.51 -14.49
CA ILE A 139 -6.41 -11.35 -14.44
C ILE A 139 -7.59 -10.49 -14.87
N ALA A 140 -8.13 -10.77 -16.06
CA ALA A 140 -9.28 -10.02 -16.58
C ALA A 140 -10.51 -10.20 -15.66
N ASP A 141 -11.30 -9.15 -15.55
CA ASP A 141 -12.59 -9.16 -14.84
C ASP A 141 -12.52 -9.66 -13.37
N PHE A 142 -11.35 -9.51 -12.73
CA PHE A 142 -11.14 -10.04 -11.38
C PHE A 142 -11.99 -9.33 -10.33
N TYR A 143 -12.07 -7.99 -10.39
CA TYR A 143 -12.83 -7.19 -9.42
C TYR A 143 -14.29 -7.02 -9.83
N ALA A 144 -14.55 -6.91 -11.13
CA ALA A 144 -15.87 -6.80 -11.75
C ALA A 144 -15.71 -6.96 -13.27
N ASP A 145 -16.80 -7.07 -14.00
CA ASP A 145 -16.79 -6.99 -15.48
C ASP A 145 -16.10 -5.70 -15.93
N GLY A 146 -15.03 -5.82 -16.72
CA GLY A 146 -14.23 -4.68 -17.17
C GLY A 146 -13.25 -4.09 -16.14
N ASP A 147 -13.07 -4.74 -14.99
CA ASP A 147 -12.14 -4.33 -13.94
C ASP A 147 -11.21 -5.50 -13.56
N GLY A 148 -10.12 -5.61 -14.26
CA GLY A 148 -9.12 -6.65 -14.06
C GLY A 148 -8.12 -6.32 -12.96
N LYS A 149 -7.45 -7.35 -12.46
CA LYS A 149 -6.35 -7.23 -11.51
C LYS A 149 -5.02 -7.20 -12.26
N VAL A 150 -4.17 -6.24 -11.95
CA VAL A 150 -2.75 -6.23 -12.32
C VAL A 150 -1.91 -6.50 -11.09
N VAL A 151 -1.02 -7.50 -11.19
CA VAL A 151 -0.08 -7.85 -10.12
C VAL A 151 1.29 -7.33 -10.50
N TYR A 152 1.87 -6.52 -9.63
CA TYR A 152 3.26 -6.07 -9.73
C TYR A 152 4.11 -6.79 -8.70
N SER A 153 5.36 -7.06 -9.04
CA SER A 153 6.31 -7.69 -8.12
C SER A 153 7.68 -7.02 -8.18
N LYS A 154 8.36 -7.02 -7.05
CA LYS A 154 9.74 -6.57 -6.93
C LYS A 154 10.49 -7.46 -5.95
N ARG A 155 11.68 -7.93 -6.35
CA ARG A 155 12.58 -8.58 -5.41
C ARG A 155 13.18 -7.52 -4.50
N VAL A 156 12.97 -7.67 -3.19
CA VAL A 156 13.45 -6.70 -2.18
C VAL A 156 14.65 -7.22 -1.39
N SER A 157 14.89 -8.54 -1.38
CA SER A 157 16.11 -9.09 -0.80
C SER A 157 17.31 -8.80 -1.70
N SER A 158 18.46 -8.52 -1.09
CA SER A 158 19.73 -8.60 -1.81
C SER A 158 19.89 -10.04 -2.32
N VAL A 159 20.18 -10.20 -3.60
CA VAL A 159 20.63 -11.50 -4.12
C VAL A 159 22.01 -11.72 -3.46
N VAL A 160 22.06 -12.61 -2.48
CA VAL A 160 23.36 -13.15 -2.07
C VAL A 160 23.82 -13.98 -3.26
N ALA A 161 24.79 -13.43 -3.95
CA ALA A 161 25.45 -14.14 -5.04
C ALA A 161 26.14 -15.40 -4.50
#